data_ccea0144186ca2aa7cd73e7d82d4dd27
#
_entry.id   ccea0144186ca2aa7cd73e7d82d4dd27
#
_cell.length_a   1.000
_cell.length_b   1.000
_cell.length_c   1.000
_cell.angle_alpha   90.00
_cell.angle_beta   90.00
_cell.angle_gamma   90.00
#
_symmetry.space_group_name_H-M   'P 1'
#
loop_
_entity.id
_entity.type
_entity.pdbx_description
1 polymer ?
#
loop_
_entity_poly.entity_id
_entity_poly.type
_entity_poly.pdbx_seq_one_letter_code
_entity_poly.pdbx_strand_id
1 'polypeptide(L)'
;TSRRQRQMCIRDSIYMCGKVFQWLKRMGGLSVMKERNEEKAKILYDFLDSSKMFRGTVVPKDRSLMNVPFVTGDSELDAKFVKEAKAAGFENLKGHRTVGGMRASIYNAMPKEGVEALVAFMKEFEEANL
;
A
#
# COMPACT_ATOMS: atom_id res chain seq x y z
N THR A 1 14.94 -29.38 -9.42
CA THR A 1 14.18 -29.59 -8.17
C THR A 1 13.55 -30.98 -8.18
N SER A 2 13.74 -31.76 -7.12
CA SER A 2 13.16 -33.10 -7.00
C SER A 2 11.63 -33.07 -7.00
N ARG A 3 10.98 -34.16 -7.44
CA ARG A 3 9.51 -34.30 -7.45
C ARG A 3 8.91 -34.09 -6.05
N ARG A 4 9.62 -34.45 -4.99
CA ARG A 4 9.22 -34.21 -3.59
C ARG A 4 9.20 -32.73 -3.21
N GLN A 5 10.18 -31.94 -3.66
CA GLN A 5 10.22 -30.49 -3.39
C GLN A 5 9.07 -29.75 -4.10
N ARG A 6 8.75 -30.14 -5.34
CA ARG A 6 7.59 -29.57 -6.06
C ARG A 6 6.27 -29.90 -5.37
N GLN A 7 6.11 -31.12 -4.88
CA GLN A 7 4.91 -31.54 -4.14
C GLN A 7 4.76 -30.77 -2.82
N MET A 8 5.86 -30.54 -2.10
CA MET A 8 5.89 -29.77 -0.85
C MET A 8 5.47 -28.32 -1.09
N CYS A 9 6.04 -27.65 -2.09
CA CYS A 9 5.68 -26.26 -2.43
C CYS A 9 4.19 -26.13 -2.81
N ILE A 10 3.64 -27.04 -3.62
CA ILE A 10 2.22 -27.02 -4.00
C ILE A 10 1.31 -27.21 -2.78
N ARG A 11 1.60 -28.23 -1.96
CA ARG A 11 0.80 -28.53 -0.77
C ARG A 11 0.83 -27.39 0.24
N ASP A 12 1.99 -26.82 0.50
CA ASP A 12 2.15 -25.75 1.47
C ASP A 12 1.47 -24.47 0.98
N SER A 13 1.54 -24.17 -0.31
CA SER A 13 0.83 -23.04 -0.91
C SER A 13 -0.69 -23.20 -0.80
N ILE A 14 -1.24 -24.39 -1.06
CA ILE A 14 -2.67 -24.68 -0.91
C ILE A 14 -3.08 -24.55 0.56
N TYR A 15 -2.28 -25.05 1.48
CA TYR A 15 -2.54 -24.94 2.91
C TYR A 15 -2.58 -23.47 3.36
N MET A 16 -1.59 -22.67 2.97
CA MET A 16 -1.54 -21.24 3.30
C MET A 16 -2.71 -20.46 2.69
N CYS A 17 -3.06 -20.72 1.43
CA CYS A 17 -4.28 -20.16 0.82
C CYS A 17 -5.54 -20.52 1.62
N GLY A 18 -5.67 -21.78 2.04
CA GLY A 18 -6.79 -22.21 2.88
C GLY A 18 -6.87 -21.44 4.21
N LYS A 19 -5.72 -21.15 4.85
CA LYS A 19 -5.67 -20.33 6.07
C LYS A 19 -6.12 -18.88 5.79
N VAL A 20 -5.68 -18.29 4.69
CA VAL A 20 -6.10 -16.94 4.27
C VAL A 20 -7.61 -16.90 4.00
N PHE A 21 -8.17 -17.89 3.32
CA PHE A 21 -9.62 -17.94 3.06
C PHE A 21 -10.44 -18.12 4.35
N GLN A 22 -9.95 -18.92 5.29
CA GLN A 22 -10.59 -19.05 6.61
C GLN A 22 -10.53 -17.72 7.39
N TRP A 23 -9.41 -17.00 7.30
CA TRP A 23 -9.29 -15.68 7.89
C TRP A 23 -10.29 -14.69 7.25
N LEU A 24 -10.38 -14.63 5.93
CA LEU A 24 -11.36 -13.80 5.23
C LEU A 24 -12.81 -14.12 5.66
N LYS A 25 -13.16 -15.40 5.79
CA LYS A 25 -14.49 -15.81 6.30
C LYS A 25 -14.74 -15.28 7.71
N ARG A 26 -13.77 -15.42 8.62
CA ARG A 26 -13.89 -14.90 10.00
C ARG A 26 -14.00 -13.38 10.06
N MET A 27 -13.40 -12.68 9.11
CA MET A 27 -13.45 -11.20 9.01
C MET A 27 -14.78 -10.68 8.45
N GLY A 28 -15.73 -11.56 8.10
CA GLY A 28 -17.04 -11.20 7.58
C GLY A 28 -17.21 -11.40 6.07
N GLY A 29 -16.24 -12.07 5.42
CA GLY A 29 -16.29 -12.41 4.00
C GLY A 29 -15.83 -11.30 3.06
N LEU A 30 -16.07 -11.50 1.76
CA LEU A 30 -15.55 -10.63 0.71
C LEU A 30 -16.21 -9.25 0.70
N SER A 31 -17.49 -9.14 1.04
CA SER A 31 -18.20 -7.86 1.09
C SER A 31 -17.60 -6.92 2.13
N VAL A 32 -17.39 -7.42 3.35
CA VAL A 32 -16.77 -6.64 4.42
C VAL A 32 -15.32 -6.27 4.07
N MET A 33 -14.58 -7.19 3.45
CA MET A 33 -13.22 -6.90 3.02
C MET A 33 -13.19 -5.83 1.92
N LYS A 34 -14.14 -5.85 1.00
CA LYS A 34 -14.30 -4.83 -0.04
C LYS A 34 -14.52 -3.44 0.60
N GLU A 35 -15.49 -3.31 1.49
CA GLU A 35 -15.78 -2.05 2.19
C GLU A 35 -14.54 -1.49 2.92
N ARG A 36 -13.81 -2.35 3.65
CA ARG A 36 -12.57 -1.96 4.32
C ARG A 36 -11.50 -1.48 3.35
N ASN A 37 -11.35 -2.14 2.21
CA ASN A 37 -10.36 -1.75 1.21
C ASN A 37 -10.75 -0.44 0.51
N GLU A 38 -12.03 -0.25 0.21
CA GLU A 38 -12.55 1.01 -0.35
C GLU A 38 -12.34 2.17 0.64
N GLU A 39 -12.63 1.97 1.92
CA GLU A 39 -12.41 2.98 2.96
C GLU A 39 -10.93 3.37 3.08
N LYS A 40 -10.01 2.40 3.16
CA LYS A 40 -8.57 2.64 3.22
C LYS A 40 -8.06 3.39 1.99
N ALA A 41 -8.44 2.93 0.81
CA ALA A 41 -8.04 3.55 -0.44
C ALA A 41 -8.57 4.98 -0.54
N LYS A 42 -9.83 5.21 -0.13
CA LYS A 42 -10.44 6.53 -0.11
C LYS A 42 -9.65 7.52 0.75
N ILE A 43 -9.26 7.15 1.96
CA ILE A 43 -8.47 8.00 2.87
C ILE A 43 -7.18 8.48 2.17
N LEU A 44 -6.46 7.56 1.54
CA LEU A 44 -5.19 7.89 0.89
C LEU A 44 -5.39 8.70 -0.40
N TYR A 45 -6.37 8.34 -1.24
CA TYR A 45 -6.64 9.08 -2.47
C TYR A 45 -7.23 10.47 -2.22
N ASP A 46 -8.12 10.64 -1.24
CA ASP A 46 -8.65 11.95 -0.86
C ASP A 46 -7.52 12.90 -0.43
N PHE A 47 -6.53 12.38 0.29
CA PHE A 47 -5.34 13.16 0.62
C PHE A 47 -4.51 13.49 -0.62
N LEU A 48 -4.18 12.52 -1.47
CA LEU A 48 -3.38 12.75 -2.68
C LEU A 48 -4.03 13.74 -3.65
N ASP A 49 -5.36 13.73 -3.74
CA ASP A 49 -6.12 14.65 -4.61
C ASP A 49 -6.22 16.08 -4.04
N SER A 50 -6.01 16.25 -2.73
CA SER A 50 -6.02 17.55 -2.05
C SER A 50 -4.62 18.10 -1.75
N SER A 51 -3.59 17.28 -1.75
CA SER A 51 -2.21 17.67 -1.46
C SER A 51 -1.63 18.58 -2.55
N LYS A 52 -0.83 19.53 -2.14
CA LYS A 52 -0.09 20.43 -3.04
C LYS A 52 1.25 19.85 -3.50
N MET A 53 1.79 18.92 -2.72
CA MET A 53 3.09 18.29 -2.96
C MET A 53 2.93 16.89 -3.57
N PHE A 54 2.09 16.04 -2.96
CA PHE A 54 1.90 14.67 -3.40
C PHE A 54 0.78 14.55 -4.44
N ARG A 55 1.01 13.73 -5.46
CA ARG A 55 -0.01 13.45 -6.48
C ARG A 55 0.01 11.98 -6.89
N GLY A 56 -1.19 11.40 -7.06
CA GLY A 56 -1.33 10.07 -7.63
C GLY A 56 -0.93 10.06 -9.11
N THR A 57 -0.26 8.98 -9.54
CA THR A 57 0.18 8.83 -10.94
C THR A 57 -0.85 8.16 -11.84
N VAL A 58 -1.94 7.63 -11.26
CA VAL A 58 -2.97 6.85 -11.97
C VAL A 58 -4.26 7.65 -12.08
N VAL A 59 -4.86 7.64 -13.27
CA VAL A 59 -6.16 8.28 -13.51
C VAL A 59 -7.26 7.66 -12.63
N PRO A 60 -8.25 8.42 -12.15
CA PRO A 60 -9.22 7.96 -11.14
C PRO A 60 -9.93 6.65 -11.47
N LYS A 61 -10.30 6.43 -12.74
CA LYS A 61 -11.03 5.23 -13.19
C LYS A 61 -10.21 3.92 -13.11
N ASP A 62 -8.88 4.03 -13.08
CA ASP A 62 -7.96 2.89 -13.11
C ASP A 62 -7.20 2.72 -11.77
N ARG A 63 -7.61 3.45 -10.72
CA ARG A 63 -6.99 3.41 -9.39
C ARG A 63 -7.15 2.05 -8.72
N SER A 64 -6.05 1.51 -8.22
CA SER A 64 -6.03 0.26 -7.45
C SER A 64 -6.39 0.52 -5.99
N LEU A 65 -7.16 -0.39 -5.37
CA LEU A 65 -7.42 -0.39 -3.93
C LEU A 65 -6.27 -1.01 -3.11
N MET A 66 -5.25 -1.59 -3.78
CA MET A 66 -4.19 -2.37 -3.14
C MET A 66 -2.81 -1.71 -3.24
N ASN A 67 -2.51 -1.10 -4.39
CA ASN A 67 -1.25 -0.42 -4.65
C ASN A 67 -1.52 0.99 -5.12
N VAL A 68 -1.10 1.95 -4.34
CA VAL A 68 -1.29 3.37 -4.61
C VAL A 68 0.07 3.99 -4.96
N PRO A 69 0.39 4.17 -6.25
CA PRO A 69 1.60 4.88 -6.66
C PRO A 69 1.39 6.39 -6.60
N PHE A 70 2.39 7.10 -6.12
CA PHE A 70 2.38 8.55 -6.00
C PHE A 70 3.78 9.15 -6.11
N VAL A 71 3.88 10.42 -6.40
CA VAL A 71 5.12 11.18 -6.57
C VAL A 71 4.96 12.58 -5.97
N THR A 72 6.09 13.25 -5.66
CA THR A 72 6.10 14.68 -5.35
C THR A 72 6.32 15.54 -6.60
N GLY A 73 6.85 14.95 -7.66
CA GLY A 73 7.25 15.66 -8.89
C GLY A 73 8.73 16.06 -8.89
N ASP A 74 9.44 15.87 -7.77
CA ASP A 74 10.88 16.04 -7.61
C ASP A 74 11.50 14.74 -7.09
N SER A 75 12.47 14.21 -7.80
CA SER A 75 13.14 12.95 -7.45
C SER A 75 13.99 13.05 -6.18
N GLU A 76 14.49 14.22 -5.82
CA GLU A 76 15.23 14.44 -4.57
C GLU A 76 14.29 14.43 -3.37
N LEU A 77 13.12 15.07 -3.51
CA LEU A 77 12.07 15.02 -2.49
C LEU A 77 11.49 13.61 -2.33
N ASP A 78 11.28 12.87 -3.43
CA ASP A 78 10.86 11.47 -3.38
C ASP A 78 11.87 10.62 -2.57
N ALA A 79 13.17 10.79 -2.83
CA ALA A 79 14.22 10.07 -2.11
C ALA A 79 14.31 10.47 -0.63
N LYS A 80 14.15 11.75 -0.34
CA LYS A 80 14.11 12.28 1.03
C LYS A 80 12.93 11.70 1.80
N PHE A 81 11.72 11.76 1.20
CA PHE A 81 10.51 11.19 1.79
C PHE A 81 10.67 9.71 2.13
N VAL A 82 11.16 8.88 1.19
CA VAL A 82 11.37 7.44 1.42
C VAL A 82 12.35 7.19 2.58
N LYS A 83 13.41 7.99 2.68
CA LYS A 83 14.40 7.89 3.76
C LYS A 83 13.81 8.25 5.13
N GLU A 84 13.10 9.37 5.22
CA GLU A 84 12.47 9.83 6.46
C GLU A 84 11.30 8.91 6.88
N ALA A 85 10.47 8.48 5.93
CA ALA A 85 9.42 7.52 6.18
C ALA A 85 9.96 6.19 6.74
N LYS A 86 11.08 5.70 6.20
CA LYS A 86 11.73 4.50 6.73
C LYS A 86 12.22 4.71 8.17
N ALA A 87 12.78 5.87 8.48
CA ALA A 87 13.19 6.21 9.85
C ALA A 87 12.00 6.30 10.82
N ALA A 88 10.82 6.71 10.31
CA ALA A 88 9.56 6.74 11.05
C ALA A 88 8.85 5.36 11.14
N GLY A 89 9.44 4.29 10.57
CA GLY A 89 8.91 2.92 10.64
C GLY A 89 8.02 2.51 9.46
N PHE A 90 7.91 3.33 8.42
CA PHE A 90 7.19 2.96 7.19
C PHE A 90 8.12 2.23 6.22
N GLU A 91 7.92 0.94 6.06
CA GLU A 91 8.74 0.09 5.20
C GLU A 91 8.18 -0.02 3.78
N ASN A 92 9.08 -0.21 2.80
CA ASN A 92 8.74 -0.54 1.42
C ASN A 92 7.90 0.51 0.64
N LEU A 93 8.00 1.79 1.00
CA LEU A 93 7.32 2.88 0.28
C LEU A 93 7.98 3.25 -1.04
N LYS A 94 9.24 2.85 -1.29
CA LYS A 94 9.92 3.09 -2.55
C LYS A 94 9.15 2.43 -3.70
N GLY A 95 8.90 3.19 -4.77
CA GLY A 95 8.22 2.72 -5.98
C GLY A 95 9.02 1.67 -6.74
N HIS A 96 8.40 1.11 -7.78
CA HIS A 96 9.06 0.12 -8.61
C HIS A 96 10.23 0.76 -9.38
N ARG A 97 11.37 0.07 -9.46
CA ARG A 97 12.60 0.60 -10.08
C ARG A 97 12.45 1.07 -11.53
N THR A 98 11.45 0.56 -12.26
CA THR A 98 11.17 0.96 -13.64
C THR A 98 10.25 2.16 -13.77
N VAL A 99 9.46 2.47 -12.72
CA VAL A 99 8.48 3.57 -12.73
C VAL A 99 8.96 4.75 -11.88
N GLY A 100 9.75 4.45 -10.85
CA GLY A 100 10.21 5.45 -9.88
C GLY A 100 9.13 5.85 -8.86
N GLY A 101 9.33 7.00 -8.23
CA GLY A 101 8.42 7.54 -7.22
C GLY A 101 8.24 6.66 -5.99
N MET A 102 7.06 6.73 -5.42
CA MET A 102 6.66 6.00 -4.21
C MET A 102 5.43 5.13 -4.47
N ARG A 103 5.24 4.13 -3.60
CA ARG A 103 4.08 3.24 -3.67
C ARG A 103 3.66 2.78 -2.29
N ALA A 104 2.46 3.08 -1.89
CA ALA A 104 1.83 2.49 -0.72
C ALA A 104 1.16 1.17 -1.09
N SER A 105 1.54 0.09 -0.41
CA SER A 105 0.94 -1.25 -0.56
C SER A 105 -0.01 -1.50 0.61
N ILE A 106 -1.30 -1.24 0.40
CA ILE A 106 -2.36 -1.29 1.41
C ILE A 106 -3.25 -2.53 1.26
N TYR A 107 -2.62 -3.70 1.18
CA TYR A 107 -3.32 -4.98 1.00
C TYR A 107 -4.36 -5.27 2.09
N ASN A 108 -5.12 -6.35 1.91
CA ASN A 108 -6.23 -6.75 2.78
C ASN A 108 -5.89 -6.77 4.27
N ALA A 109 -4.66 -7.19 4.64
CA ALA A 109 -4.23 -7.29 6.02
C ALA A 109 -3.76 -5.96 6.63
N MET A 110 -3.55 -4.91 5.81
CA MET A 110 -3.17 -3.58 6.31
C MET A 110 -4.35 -2.99 7.08
N PRO A 111 -4.19 -2.63 8.36
CA PRO A 111 -5.23 -1.99 9.13
C PRO A 111 -5.44 -0.53 8.66
N LYS A 112 -6.62 0.02 8.93
CA LYS A 112 -6.97 1.41 8.58
C LYS A 112 -6.02 2.40 9.24
N GLU A 113 -5.70 2.16 10.50
CA GLU A 113 -4.81 2.98 11.33
C GLU A 113 -3.42 3.13 10.69
N GLY A 114 -2.94 2.10 9.99
CA GLY A 114 -1.66 2.17 9.26
C GLY A 114 -1.71 3.13 8.07
N VAL A 115 -2.85 3.21 7.39
CA VAL A 115 -3.06 4.17 6.30
C VAL A 115 -3.24 5.59 6.83
N GLU A 116 -3.97 5.76 7.93
CA GLU A 116 -4.15 7.04 8.62
C GLU A 116 -2.80 7.59 9.12
N ALA A 117 -1.96 6.74 9.72
CA ALA A 117 -0.62 7.11 10.16
C ALA A 117 0.27 7.55 8.98
N LEU A 118 0.18 6.84 7.83
CA LEU A 118 0.91 7.25 6.62
C LEU A 118 0.46 8.63 6.15
N VAL A 119 -0.84 8.88 6.08
CA VAL A 119 -1.40 10.18 5.65
C VAL A 119 -1.00 11.29 6.62
N ALA A 120 -0.98 11.04 7.93
CA ALA A 120 -0.51 11.99 8.93
C ALA A 120 0.96 12.36 8.70
N PHE A 121 1.82 11.36 8.52
CA PHE A 121 3.23 11.55 8.20
C PHE A 121 3.43 12.33 6.89
N MET A 122 2.65 12.03 5.85
CA MET A 122 2.71 12.76 4.58
C MET A 122 2.35 14.24 4.73
N LYS A 123 1.36 14.57 5.57
CA LYS A 123 0.99 15.96 5.89
C LYS A 123 2.12 16.69 6.60
N GLU A 124 2.70 16.08 7.63
CA GLU A 124 3.84 16.65 8.36
C GLU A 124 5.04 16.91 7.43
N PHE A 125 5.32 15.94 6.54
CA PHE A 125 6.37 16.08 5.55
C PHE A 125 6.10 17.22 4.55
N GLU A 126 4.84 17.33 4.07
CA GLU A 126 4.41 18.41 3.18
C GLU A 126 4.58 19.78 3.84
N GLU A 127 4.13 19.95 5.09
CA GLU A 127 4.27 21.20 5.85
C GLU A 127 5.73 21.60 6.09
N ALA A 128 6.62 20.62 6.27
CA ALA A 128 8.04 20.86 6.52
C ALA A 128 8.84 21.19 5.25
N ASN A 129 8.31 20.94 4.04
CA ASN A 129 9.03 21.08 2.78
C ASN A 129 8.33 21.98 1.74
N LEU A 130 7.21 22.63 2.07
CA LEU A 130 6.59 23.73 1.33
C LEU A 130 7.16 25.07 1.80
#